data_6b010442f368738fa0ec20ae1cf8a241
#
_entry.id   6b010442f368738fa0ec20ae1cf8a241
#
_cell.length_a   1.000
_cell.length_b   1.000
_cell.length_c   1.000
_cell.angle_alpha   90.00
_cell.angle_beta   90.00
_cell.angle_gamma   90.00
#
_symmetry.space_group_name_H-M   'P 1'
#
loop_
_entity.id
_entity.type
_entity.pdbx_description
1 polymer ?
#
loop_
_entity_poly.entity_id
_entity_poly.type
_entity_poly.pdbx_seq_one_letter_code
_entity_poly.pdbx_strand_id
1 'polypeptide(L)' 'MEWMTLAQAAKFAGVSYFTMRDWVVVRNVIPYRRLGKRLIRVNKADVEEMIFGVKETNTDD' A
#
# COMPACT_ATOMS: atom_id res chain seq x y z
N MET A 1 2.59 -9.43 10.66
CA MET A 1 2.42 -8.16 9.99
C MET A 1 3.65 -7.86 9.16
N GLU A 2 3.44 -7.56 7.91
CA GLU A 2 4.53 -7.40 6.98
C GLU A 2 4.60 -5.99 6.43
N TRP A 3 5.76 -5.38 6.54
CA TRP A 3 5.96 -4.01 6.05
C TRP A 3 6.77 -4.01 4.77
N MET A 4 6.38 -3.17 3.85
CA MET A 4 7.03 -3.10 2.54
C MET A 4 7.45 -1.66 2.25
N THR A 5 8.50 -1.52 1.43
CA THR A 5 8.87 -0.21 0.95
C THR A 5 7.89 0.18 -0.15
N LEU A 6 7.90 1.44 -0.54
CA LEU A 6 7.03 1.87 -1.63
C LEU A 6 7.38 1.14 -2.92
N ALA A 7 8.66 0.92 -3.15
CA ALA A 7 9.09 0.21 -4.35
C ALA A 7 8.58 -1.22 -4.34
N GLN A 8 8.67 -1.88 -3.20
CA GLN A 8 8.19 -3.24 -3.08
C GLN A 8 6.68 -3.29 -3.25
N ALA A 9 5.99 -2.34 -2.65
CA ALA A 9 4.54 -2.29 -2.76
C ALA A 9 4.11 -2.06 -4.19
N ALA A 10 4.82 -1.19 -4.90
CA ALA A 10 4.51 -0.92 -6.30
C ALA A 10 4.66 -2.19 -7.13
N LYS A 11 5.74 -2.90 -6.89
CA LYS A 11 5.99 -4.14 -7.62
C LYS A 11 4.93 -5.17 -7.30
N PHE A 12 4.57 -5.28 -6.05
CA PHE A 12 3.55 -6.21 -5.61
C PHE A 12 2.21 -5.88 -6.26
N ALA A 13 1.90 -4.60 -6.39
CA ALA A 13 0.64 -4.15 -6.97
C ALA A 13 0.66 -4.14 -8.49
N GLY A 14 1.83 -4.23 -9.09
CA GLY A 14 1.94 -4.19 -10.52
C GLY A 14 1.78 -2.78 -11.09
N VAL A 15 2.14 -1.78 -10.33
CA VAL A 15 2.06 -0.40 -10.79
C VAL A 15 3.43 0.25 -10.66
N SER A 16 3.57 1.43 -11.24
CA SER A 16 4.84 2.13 -11.16
C SER A 16 5.05 2.67 -9.75
N TYR A 17 6.30 2.93 -9.44
CA TYR A 17 6.64 3.50 -8.15
C TYR A 17 5.89 4.81 -7.91
N PHE A 18 5.82 5.63 -8.94
CA PHE A 18 5.17 6.93 -8.81
C PHE A 18 3.68 6.79 -8.54
N THR A 19 3.06 5.81 -9.15
CA THR A 19 1.64 5.56 -8.90
C THR A 19 1.42 5.13 -7.46
N MET A 20 2.26 4.23 -6.97
CA MET A 20 2.13 3.76 -5.60
C MET A 20 2.41 4.89 -4.62
N ARG A 21 3.41 5.71 -4.92
CA ARG A 21 3.73 6.83 -4.07
C ARG A 21 2.57 7.82 -4.02
N ASP A 22 1.93 8.03 -5.16
CA ASP A 22 0.78 8.91 -5.23
C ASP A 22 -0.33 8.40 -4.33
N TRP A 23 -0.60 7.11 -4.40
CA TRP A 23 -1.66 6.52 -3.58
C TRP A 23 -1.37 6.63 -2.09
N VAL A 24 -0.13 6.47 -1.73
CA VAL A 24 0.25 6.46 -0.33
C VAL A 24 0.45 7.86 0.23
N VAL A 25 1.24 8.65 -0.44
CA VAL A 25 1.66 9.94 0.08
C VAL A 25 0.71 11.07 -0.29
N VAL A 26 0.33 11.13 -1.55
CA VAL A 26 -0.49 12.23 -2.03
C VAL A 26 -1.96 12.03 -1.74
N ARG A 27 -2.51 10.92 -2.20
CA ARG A 27 -3.93 10.66 -1.98
C ARG A 27 -4.23 10.06 -0.63
N ASN A 28 -3.21 9.48 -0.04
CA ASN A 28 -3.34 8.92 1.30
C ASN A 28 -4.45 7.87 1.39
N VAL A 29 -4.58 7.06 0.34
CA VAL A 29 -5.57 5.99 0.36
C VAL A 29 -5.04 4.71 0.98
N ILE A 30 -3.72 4.63 1.15
CA ILE A 30 -3.08 3.49 1.81
C ILE A 30 -2.36 4.02 3.03
N PRO A 31 -2.70 3.53 4.22
CA PRO A 31 -2.01 3.98 5.43
C PRO A 31 -0.53 3.63 5.35
N TYR A 32 0.29 4.49 5.88
CA TYR A 32 1.72 4.24 5.87
C TYR A 32 2.33 4.68 7.19
N ARG A 33 3.53 4.18 7.44
CA ARG A 33 4.26 4.52 8.63
C ARG A 33 5.59 5.13 8.21
N ARG A 34 5.93 6.22 8.80
CA ARG A 34 7.19 6.87 8.51
C ARG A 34 8.21 6.48 9.56
N LEU A 35 9.27 5.85 9.12
CA LEU A 35 10.33 5.43 10.00
C LEU A 35 11.52 6.34 9.73
N GLY A 36 11.69 7.34 10.54
CA GLY A 36 12.75 8.28 10.30
C GLY A 36 12.30 9.36 9.34
N LYS A 37 13.24 10.02 8.71
CA LYS A 37 12.92 11.17 7.88
C LYS A 37 12.42 10.81 6.50
N ARG A 38 12.95 9.75 5.93
CA ARG A 38 12.62 9.41 4.56
C ARG A 38 12.05 8.03 4.37
N LEU A 39 12.15 7.22 5.38
CA LEU A 39 11.71 5.84 5.23
C LEU A 39 10.23 5.72 5.42
N ILE A 40 9.56 5.31 4.36
CA ILE A 40 8.12 5.11 4.39
C ILE A 40 7.85 3.64 4.17
N ARG A 41 7.01 3.08 5.02
CA ARG A 41 6.66 1.67 4.94
C ARG A 41 5.16 1.53 4.93
N VAL A 42 4.67 0.58 4.16
CA VAL A 42 3.25 0.30 4.12
C VAL A 42 3.05 -1.15 4.50
N ASN A 43 1.89 -1.43 5.04
CA ASN A 43 1.57 -2.78 5.48
C ASN A 43 1.07 -3.56 4.26
N LYS A 44 1.58 -4.76 4.11
CA LYS A 44 1.19 -5.59 2.97
C LYS A 44 -0.32 -5.81 2.93
N ALA A 45 -0.94 -6.00 4.07
CA ALA A 45 -2.37 -6.22 4.13
C ALA A 45 -3.15 -5.02 3.60
N ASP A 46 -2.67 -3.82 3.88
CA ASP A 46 -3.32 -2.61 3.41
C ASP A 46 -3.19 -2.49 1.90
N VAL A 47 -2.03 -2.87 1.37
CA VAL A 47 -1.81 -2.84 -0.06
C VAL A 47 -2.69 -3.86 -0.75
N GLU A 48 -2.78 -5.05 -0.19
CA GLU A 48 -3.64 -6.08 -0.73
C GLU A 48 -5.09 -5.62 -0.79
N GLU A 49 -5.51 -4.99 0.26
CA GLU A 49 -6.88 -4.50 0.34
C GLU A 49 -7.15 -3.47 -0.74
N MET A 50 -6.19 -2.60 -0.97
CA MET A 50 -6.31 -1.58 -1.99
C MET A 50 -6.36 -2.18 -3.39
N ILE A 51 -5.49 -3.13 -3.65
CA ILE A 51 -5.40 -3.75 -4.97
C ILE A 51 -6.58 -4.63 -5.29
N PHE A 52 -6.88 -5.51 -4.38
CA PHE A 52 -7.91 -6.51 -4.63
C PHE A 52 -9.30 -6.04 -4.22
N GLY A 53 -9.36 -4.96 -3.48
CA GLY A 53 -10.64 -4.47 -2.99
C GLY A 53 -11.25 -5.40 -1.98
N VAL A 54 -10.43 -6.19 -1.35
CA VAL A 54 -10.91 -7.17 -0.48
C VAL A 54 -11.04 -6.70 0.90
N LYS A 55 -12.19 -6.52 1.33
CA LYS A 55 -12.37 -6.28 2.63
C LYS A 55 -13.08 -7.44 3.04
N GLU A 56 -12.64 -8.13 3.42
CA GLU A 56 -13.25 -9.17 3.73
C GLU A 56 -14.59 -9.19 3.63
N THR A 57 -15.00 -8.80 3.59
CA THR A 57 -16.24 -8.84 3.37
C THR A 57 -16.82 -9.09 2.35
N ASN A 58 -16.72 -9.09 1.95
CA ASN A 58 -17.24 -9.22 1.06
C ASN A 58 -17.51 -10.12 0.56
N THR A 59 -17.76 -10.45 0.66
CA THR A 59 -18.04 -11.17 0.15
C THR A 59 -18.84 -11.57 -0.17
N ASP A 60 -19.24 -11.47 -0.15
CA ASP A 60 -20.03 -11.78 -0.51
C ASP A 60 -20.53 -11.81 -1.00
N ASP A 61 -20.57 -11.74 -0.96
CA ASP A 61 -21.06 -11.79 -1.35
C ASP A 61 -21.35 -11.93 -1.58
#